data_7e084c80294c5313e835433b1cea33b0
#
_entry.id   7e084c80294c5313e835433b1cea33b0
#
_cell.length_a   1.000
_cell.length_b   1.000
_cell.length_c   1.000
_cell.angle_alpha   90.00
_cell.angle_beta   90.00
_cell.angle_gamma   90.00
#
_symmetry.space_group_name_H-M   'P 1'
#
loop_
_entity.id
_entity.type
_entity.pdbx_description
1 polymer ?
#
loop_
_entity_poly.entity_id
_entity_poly.type
_entity_poly.pdbx_seq_one_letter_code
_entity_poly.pdbx_strand_id
1 'polypeptide(L)'
;LRVRDTLAGADSTVTTFVLTLRLLTIALRHHREFNATWVPADRGDSVHLHESVHLGIGVATSRGLLVPVVRDAEQLSTRELAWAVDGLIRSARDGTLKPVELHGSTFTVSNFGALGLDEGVPVINYPEAAILGMGTLKPRAVVRDGEVVARPTMTLTCAFDHRIADGAGAAAFLGELRALIEAPELALLDA
;
A
#
# COMPACT_ATOMS: atom_id res chain seq x y z
N LEU A 1 11.28 -6.20 10.22
CA LEU A 1 11.30 -7.66 10.19
C LEU A 1 11.03 -8.28 11.57
N ARG A 2 11.62 -7.78 12.67
CA ARG A 2 11.41 -8.33 14.03
C ARG A 2 9.92 -8.47 14.38
N VAL A 3 9.11 -7.43 14.17
CA VAL A 3 7.65 -7.48 14.41
C VAL A 3 7.00 -8.54 13.50
N ARG A 4 7.36 -8.58 12.19
CA ARG A 4 6.87 -9.60 11.27
C ARG A 4 7.17 -11.00 11.77
N ASP A 5 8.40 -11.28 12.21
CA ASP A 5 8.82 -12.59 12.67
C ASP A 5 8.06 -13.05 13.92
N THR A 6 7.79 -12.12 14.85
CA THR A 6 6.97 -12.39 16.03
C THR A 6 5.52 -12.71 15.65
N LEU A 7 4.91 -11.93 14.76
CA LEU A 7 3.51 -12.12 14.36
C LEU A 7 3.32 -13.32 13.43
N ALA A 8 4.25 -13.58 12.51
CA ALA A 8 4.22 -14.73 11.63
C ALA A 8 4.38 -16.07 12.39
N GLY A 9 5.02 -16.05 13.57
CA GLY A 9 5.03 -17.21 14.48
C GLY A 9 3.65 -17.56 15.03
N ALA A 10 2.76 -16.58 15.14
CA ALA A 10 1.37 -16.76 15.57
C ALA A 10 0.39 -16.98 14.39
N ASP A 11 0.68 -16.39 13.23
CA ASP A 11 -0.12 -16.51 12.01
C ASP A 11 0.77 -16.29 10.78
N SER A 12 1.00 -17.36 10.01
CA SER A 12 1.89 -17.35 8.84
C SER A 12 1.40 -16.49 7.67
N THR A 13 0.13 -16.07 7.67
CA THR A 13 -0.43 -15.16 6.66
C THR A 13 0.02 -13.71 6.87
N VAL A 14 0.53 -13.36 8.06
CA VAL A 14 1.07 -12.04 8.37
C VAL A 14 2.46 -11.87 7.76
N THR A 15 2.50 -11.37 6.54
CA THR A 15 3.73 -11.12 5.78
C THR A 15 4.22 -9.68 5.98
N THR A 16 5.45 -9.38 5.53
CA THR A 16 5.95 -7.98 5.47
C THR A 16 5.05 -7.10 4.59
N PHE A 17 4.50 -7.67 3.52
CA PHE A 17 3.56 -6.95 2.64
C PHE A 17 2.31 -6.53 3.41
N VAL A 18 1.66 -7.47 4.11
CA VAL A 18 0.45 -7.18 4.92
C VAL A 18 0.73 -6.14 6.00
N LEU A 19 1.87 -6.24 6.68
CA LEU A 19 2.25 -5.23 7.68
C LEU A 19 2.45 -3.86 7.04
N THR A 20 3.05 -3.78 5.86
CA THR A 20 3.17 -2.51 5.13
C THR A 20 1.80 -1.97 4.74
N LEU A 21 0.85 -2.81 4.30
CA LEU A 21 -0.53 -2.38 4.03
C LEU A 21 -1.22 -1.84 5.29
N ARG A 22 -1.04 -2.47 6.44
CA ARG A 22 -1.61 -1.97 7.71
C ARG A 22 -1.06 -0.59 8.07
N LEU A 23 0.26 -0.40 7.96
CA LEU A 23 0.89 0.89 8.24
C LEU A 23 0.50 1.95 7.20
N LEU A 24 0.30 1.55 5.96
CA LEU A 24 -0.21 2.40 4.89
C LEU A 24 -1.63 2.92 5.20
N THR A 25 -2.53 2.09 5.74
CA THR A 25 -3.88 2.56 6.10
C THR A 25 -3.85 3.63 7.18
N ILE A 26 -2.88 3.59 8.10
CA ILE A 26 -2.66 4.64 9.10
C ILE A 26 -2.18 5.92 8.43
N ALA A 27 -1.13 5.86 7.59
CA ALA A 27 -0.63 7.03 6.89
C ALA A 27 -1.69 7.68 5.98
N LEU A 28 -2.56 6.90 5.32
CA LEU A 28 -3.65 7.44 4.49
C LEU A 28 -4.74 8.17 5.29
N ARG A 29 -4.90 7.88 6.57
CA ARG A 29 -5.82 8.64 7.45
C ARG A 29 -5.30 10.05 7.73
N HIS A 30 -3.98 10.22 7.78
CA HIS A 30 -3.32 11.52 8.03
C HIS A 30 -3.12 12.31 6.73
N HIS A 31 -2.95 11.61 5.60
CA HIS A 31 -2.69 12.21 4.28
C HIS A 31 -3.86 11.90 3.32
N ARG A 32 -5.03 12.45 3.63
CA ARG A 32 -6.30 12.11 2.96
C ARG A 32 -6.33 12.50 1.48
N GLU A 33 -5.52 13.43 1.05
CA GLU A 33 -5.37 13.84 -0.36
C GLU A 33 -4.87 12.70 -1.25
N PHE A 34 -4.18 11.69 -0.70
CA PHE A 34 -3.77 10.50 -1.43
C PHE A 34 -4.87 9.44 -1.51
N ASN A 35 -5.88 9.51 -0.62
CA ASN A 35 -7.08 8.67 -0.65
C ASN A 35 -8.27 9.48 -1.18
N ALA A 36 -8.16 9.96 -2.42
CA ALA A 36 -9.08 10.90 -3.02
C ALA A 36 -9.36 10.61 -4.50
N THR A 37 -10.32 11.32 -5.06
CA THR A 37 -10.66 11.28 -6.49
C THR A 37 -10.88 12.71 -6.99
N TRP A 38 -10.33 13.03 -8.16
CA TRP A 38 -10.65 14.26 -8.87
C TRP A 38 -12.01 14.12 -9.57
N VAL A 39 -12.91 15.05 -9.29
CA VAL A 39 -14.27 15.07 -9.84
C VAL A 39 -14.41 16.30 -10.74
N PRO A 40 -14.36 16.13 -12.07
CA PRO A 40 -14.59 17.22 -13.00
C PRO A 40 -16.07 17.62 -13.01
N ALA A 41 -16.36 18.92 -13.08
CA ALA A 41 -17.72 19.44 -13.19
C ALA A 41 -17.79 20.77 -13.97
N ASP A 42 -18.93 21.04 -14.64
CA ASP A 42 -19.13 22.24 -15.47
C ASP A 42 -18.99 23.56 -14.72
N ARG A 43 -19.22 23.55 -13.40
CA ARG A 43 -19.17 24.74 -12.52
C ARG A 43 -17.90 24.85 -11.68
N GLY A 44 -16.89 24.08 -12.02
CA GLY A 44 -15.61 24.00 -11.31
C GLY A 44 -15.36 22.62 -10.73
N ASP A 45 -14.16 22.13 -10.98
CA ASP A 45 -13.71 20.82 -10.52
C ASP A 45 -13.62 20.76 -8.99
N SER A 46 -13.74 19.56 -8.43
CA SER A 46 -13.66 19.33 -7.00
C SER A 46 -12.81 18.08 -6.69
N VAL A 47 -12.37 17.97 -5.45
CA VAL A 47 -11.69 16.78 -4.93
C VAL A 47 -12.61 16.09 -3.94
N HIS A 48 -12.91 14.83 -4.20
CA HIS A 48 -13.62 13.97 -3.26
C HIS A 48 -12.62 13.22 -2.39
N LEU A 49 -12.54 13.56 -1.10
CA LEU A 49 -11.74 12.85 -0.11
C LEU A 49 -12.55 11.67 0.41
N HIS A 50 -12.05 10.44 0.21
CA HIS A 50 -12.74 9.24 0.70
C HIS A 50 -12.58 9.12 2.22
N GLU A 51 -13.65 8.70 2.91
CA GLU A 51 -13.63 8.44 4.35
C GLU A 51 -13.03 7.06 4.67
N SER A 52 -13.42 6.05 3.88
CA SER A 52 -12.88 4.69 3.98
C SER A 52 -11.69 4.49 3.04
N VAL A 53 -10.80 3.58 3.42
CA VAL A 53 -9.67 3.14 2.60
C VAL A 53 -10.00 1.78 1.98
N HIS A 54 -10.29 1.77 0.69
CA HIS A 54 -10.47 0.55 -0.09
C HIS A 54 -9.19 0.27 -0.87
N LEU A 55 -8.40 -0.72 -0.40
CA LEU A 55 -7.09 -1.02 -0.99
C LEU A 55 -7.20 -1.92 -2.21
N GLY A 56 -6.85 -1.39 -3.38
CA GLY A 56 -6.58 -2.17 -4.58
C GLY A 56 -5.21 -2.86 -4.49
N ILE A 57 -5.16 -4.15 -4.73
CA ILE A 57 -3.93 -4.94 -4.69
C ILE A 57 -3.57 -5.42 -6.10
N GLY A 58 -2.44 -4.96 -6.64
CA GLY A 58 -1.95 -5.43 -7.93
C GLY A 58 -1.52 -6.89 -7.89
N VAL A 59 -2.21 -7.77 -8.59
CA VAL A 59 -1.92 -9.21 -8.66
C VAL A 59 -1.64 -9.62 -10.12
N ALA A 60 -0.42 -10.10 -10.37
CA ALA A 60 -0.07 -10.71 -11.65
C ALA A 60 -0.68 -12.11 -11.76
N THR A 61 -1.41 -12.36 -12.86
CA THR A 61 -2.03 -13.65 -13.16
C THR A 61 -1.67 -14.10 -14.58
N SER A 62 -1.99 -15.35 -14.91
CA SER A 62 -1.81 -15.88 -16.27
C SER A 62 -2.64 -15.15 -17.33
N ARG A 63 -3.68 -14.40 -16.92
CA ARG A 63 -4.57 -13.61 -17.79
C ARG A 63 -4.23 -12.12 -17.81
N GLY A 64 -3.15 -11.69 -17.15
CA GLY A 64 -2.73 -10.31 -17.00
C GLY A 64 -2.84 -9.80 -15.57
N LEU A 65 -2.73 -8.49 -15.40
CA LEU A 65 -2.83 -7.83 -14.10
C LEU A 65 -4.30 -7.68 -13.69
N LEU A 66 -4.63 -8.12 -12.48
CA LEU A 66 -5.91 -7.85 -11.82
C LEU A 66 -5.67 -7.01 -10.57
N VAL A 67 -6.65 -6.20 -10.19
CA VAL A 67 -6.58 -5.34 -8.99
C VAL A 67 -7.79 -5.63 -8.11
N PRO A 68 -7.80 -6.76 -7.36
CA PRO A 68 -8.82 -7.01 -6.35
C PRO A 68 -8.74 -6.00 -5.20
N VAL A 69 -9.88 -5.78 -4.53
CA VAL A 69 -10.08 -4.69 -3.57
C VAL A 69 -10.41 -5.24 -2.19
N VAL A 70 -9.56 -4.89 -1.20
CA VAL A 70 -9.88 -5.05 0.23
C VAL A 70 -10.67 -3.83 0.66
N ARG A 71 -11.93 -4.01 1.01
CA ARG A 71 -12.80 -2.91 1.47
C ARG A 71 -12.55 -2.59 2.93
N ASP A 72 -12.73 -1.29 3.28
CA ASP A 72 -12.64 -0.76 4.65
C ASP A 72 -11.38 -1.28 5.39
N ALA A 73 -10.24 -1.26 4.67
CA ALA A 73 -8.99 -1.88 5.13
C ALA A 73 -8.46 -1.22 6.43
N GLU A 74 -8.81 0.04 6.69
CA GLU A 74 -8.48 0.77 7.92
C GLU A 74 -9.20 0.20 9.14
N GLN A 75 -10.36 -0.45 8.97
CA GLN A 75 -11.17 -1.02 10.06
C GLN A 75 -10.73 -2.45 10.43
N LEU A 76 -9.98 -3.12 9.53
CA LEU A 76 -9.55 -4.49 9.75
C LEU A 76 -8.38 -4.56 10.73
N SER A 77 -8.39 -5.54 11.62
CA SER A 77 -7.17 -5.92 12.34
C SER A 77 -6.09 -6.42 11.36
N THR A 78 -4.83 -6.43 11.79
CA THR A 78 -3.73 -6.97 10.98
C THR A 78 -4.00 -8.40 10.51
N ARG A 79 -4.63 -9.23 11.34
CA ARG A 79 -4.97 -10.62 11.02
C ARG A 79 -6.08 -10.71 9.97
N GLU A 80 -7.14 -9.94 10.13
CA GLU A 80 -8.25 -9.89 9.16
C GLU A 80 -7.76 -9.35 7.82
N LEU A 81 -6.92 -8.31 7.82
CA LEU A 81 -6.29 -7.80 6.62
C LEU A 81 -5.44 -8.87 5.94
N ALA A 82 -4.66 -9.65 6.70
CA ALA A 82 -3.85 -10.74 6.16
C ALA A 82 -4.71 -11.79 5.46
N TRP A 83 -5.79 -12.23 6.09
CA TRP A 83 -6.72 -13.21 5.51
C TRP A 83 -7.43 -12.68 4.26
N ALA A 84 -7.90 -11.43 4.30
CA ALA A 84 -8.53 -10.79 3.15
C ALA A 84 -7.59 -10.71 1.95
N VAL A 85 -6.36 -10.23 2.16
CA VAL A 85 -5.33 -10.12 1.12
C VAL A 85 -4.97 -11.49 0.54
N ASP A 86 -4.71 -12.49 1.40
CA ASP A 86 -4.35 -13.84 0.96
C ASP A 86 -5.49 -14.50 0.17
N GLY A 87 -6.73 -14.36 0.64
CA GLY A 87 -7.91 -14.86 -0.06
C GLY A 87 -8.09 -14.25 -1.46
N LEU A 88 -7.98 -12.92 -1.57
CA LEU A 88 -8.10 -12.21 -2.84
C LEU A 88 -6.96 -12.57 -3.82
N ILE A 89 -5.72 -12.70 -3.33
CA ILE A 89 -4.58 -13.09 -4.19
C ILE A 89 -4.79 -14.51 -4.73
N ARG A 90 -5.25 -15.46 -3.90
CA ARG A 90 -5.58 -16.82 -4.35
C ARG A 90 -6.69 -16.80 -5.38
N SER A 91 -7.82 -16.16 -5.08
CA SER A 91 -8.96 -16.05 -6.00
C SER A 91 -8.59 -15.40 -7.33
N ALA A 92 -7.69 -14.41 -7.32
CA ALA A 92 -7.17 -13.79 -8.53
C ALA A 92 -6.41 -14.79 -9.40
N ARG A 93 -5.51 -15.58 -8.80
CA ARG A 93 -4.70 -16.59 -9.52
C ARG A 93 -5.54 -17.75 -10.01
N ASP A 94 -6.53 -18.18 -9.23
CA ASP A 94 -7.45 -19.27 -9.56
C ASP A 94 -8.54 -18.85 -10.55
N GLY A 95 -8.67 -17.53 -10.81
CA GLY A 95 -9.68 -16.98 -11.73
C GLY A 95 -11.10 -17.03 -11.18
N THR A 96 -11.26 -17.04 -9.86
CA THR A 96 -12.56 -17.15 -9.15
C THR A 96 -13.04 -15.83 -8.56
N LEU A 97 -12.31 -14.71 -8.78
CA LEU A 97 -12.73 -13.37 -8.35
C LEU A 97 -14.11 -13.02 -8.90
N LYS A 98 -14.94 -12.44 -8.05
CA LYS A 98 -16.23 -11.87 -8.45
C LYS A 98 -16.03 -10.45 -8.99
N PRO A 99 -16.87 -10.00 -9.96
CA PRO A 99 -16.76 -8.64 -10.49
C PRO A 99 -16.77 -7.54 -9.42
N VAL A 100 -17.56 -7.70 -8.34
CA VAL A 100 -17.64 -6.74 -7.23
C VAL A 100 -16.32 -6.59 -6.46
N GLU A 101 -15.44 -7.59 -6.53
CA GLU A 101 -14.13 -7.59 -5.87
C GLU A 101 -13.04 -6.87 -6.69
N LEU A 102 -13.36 -6.44 -7.92
CA LEU A 102 -12.44 -5.76 -8.85
C LEU A 102 -12.73 -4.27 -9.01
N HIS A 103 -13.67 -3.71 -8.25
CA HIS A 103 -14.09 -2.31 -8.40
C HIS A 103 -14.17 -1.59 -7.07
N GLY A 104 -13.99 -0.27 -7.12
CA GLY A 104 -14.22 0.64 -5.99
C GLY A 104 -13.03 0.76 -5.04
N SER A 105 -11.81 0.49 -5.50
CA SER A 105 -10.59 0.87 -4.78
C SER A 105 -10.47 2.40 -4.73
N THR A 106 -9.91 2.88 -3.63
CA THR A 106 -9.65 4.32 -3.41
C THR A 106 -8.15 4.64 -3.39
N PHE A 107 -7.34 3.61 -3.21
CA PHE A 107 -5.88 3.64 -3.27
C PHE A 107 -5.35 2.27 -3.69
N THR A 108 -4.43 2.22 -4.62
CA THR A 108 -3.85 0.94 -5.09
C THR A 108 -2.41 0.74 -4.61
N VAL A 109 -2.04 -0.51 -4.38
CA VAL A 109 -0.66 -0.92 -4.09
C VAL A 109 -0.19 -1.93 -5.13
N SER A 110 0.94 -1.65 -5.75
CA SER A 110 1.63 -2.53 -6.69
C SER A 110 2.92 -3.06 -6.09
N ASN A 111 2.96 -4.37 -5.79
CA ASN A 111 4.15 -5.02 -5.25
C ASN A 111 4.95 -5.68 -6.39
N PHE A 112 5.74 -4.88 -7.09
CA PHE A 112 6.62 -5.40 -8.14
C PHE A 112 7.91 -6.03 -7.57
N GLY A 113 8.20 -5.84 -6.28
CA GLY A 113 9.22 -6.60 -5.57
C GLY A 113 8.95 -8.10 -5.54
N ALA A 114 7.67 -8.51 -5.54
CA ALA A 114 7.28 -9.91 -5.69
C ALA A 114 7.64 -10.50 -7.07
N LEU A 115 7.91 -9.66 -8.06
CA LEU A 115 8.38 -10.02 -9.40
C LEU A 115 9.91 -9.92 -9.52
N GLY A 116 10.60 -9.61 -8.44
CA GLY A 116 12.07 -9.47 -8.39
C GLY A 116 12.59 -8.10 -8.81
N LEU A 117 11.73 -7.08 -8.99
CA LEU A 117 12.16 -5.75 -9.38
C LEU A 117 12.47 -4.89 -8.14
N ASP A 118 13.61 -4.21 -8.16
CA ASP A 118 14.06 -3.37 -7.05
C ASP A 118 13.29 -2.07 -6.92
N GLU A 119 12.86 -1.53 -8.06
CA GLU A 119 12.13 -0.28 -8.16
C GLU A 119 11.29 -0.26 -9.44
N GLY A 120 10.32 0.63 -9.50
CA GLY A 120 9.46 0.85 -10.64
C GLY A 120 8.58 2.08 -10.40
N VAL A 121 8.04 2.63 -11.47
CA VAL A 121 7.08 3.72 -11.42
C VAL A 121 5.71 3.17 -11.75
N PRO A 122 4.81 3.03 -10.77
CA PRO A 122 3.47 2.53 -11.00
C PRO A 122 2.61 3.58 -11.73
N VAL A 123 1.62 3.13 -12.47
CA VAL A 123 0.62 3.98 -13.10
C VAL A 123 -0.62 4.01 -12.25
N ILE A 124 -1.16 5.21 -11.98
CA ILE A 124 -2.38 5.40 -11.17
C ILE A 124 -3.53 4.56 -11.75
N ASN A 125 -4.24 3.88 -10.88
CA ASN A 125 -5.46 3.16 -11.22
C ASN A 125 -6.65 4.14 -11.19
N TYR A 126 -7.04 4.64 -12.35
CA TYR A 126 -8.12 5.63 -12.46
C TYR A 126 -9.43 5.10 -11.83
N PRO A 127 -10.18 5.89 -11.03
CA PRO A 127 -10.05 7.35 -10.78
C PRO A 127 -9.32 7.72 -9.48
N GLU A 128 -8.47 6.87 -8.95
CA GLU A 128 -7.73 7.11 -7.70
C GLU A 128 -6.77 8.31 -7.83
N ALA A 129 -6.50 9.00 -6.71
CA ALA A 129 -5.53 10.08 -6.67
C ALA A 129 -4.08 9.59 -6.68
N ALA A 130 -3.80 8.39 -6.19
CA ALA A 130 -2.43 7.90 -6.03
C ALA A 130 -2.33 6.37 -6.01
N ILE A 131 -1.10 5.89 -6.23
CA ILE A 131 -0.71 4.48 -6.16
C ILE A 131 0.66 4.36 -5.51
N LEU A 132 0.83 3.36 -4.63
CA LEU A 132 2.11 3.01 -4.03
C LEU A 132 2.74 1.83 -4.75
N GLY A 133 3.98 1.99 -5.19
CA GLY A 133 4.85 0.92 -5.68
C GLY A 133 5.78 0.42 -4.58
N MET A 134 5.94 -0.90 -4.47
CA MET A 134 6.85 -1.55 -3.52
C MET A 134 7.87 -2.40 -4.27
N GLY A 135 9.15 -2.10 -4.07
CA GLY A 135 10.27 -2.88 -4.62
C GLY A 135 10.64 -4.08 -3.76
N THR A 136 11.62 -4.84 -4.24
CA THR A 136 12.14 -6.03 -3.54
C THR A 136 12.76 -5.66 -2.19
N LEU A 137 12.30 -6.32 -1.12
CA LEU A 137 12.94 -6.27 0.19
C LEU A 137 14.15 -7.19 0.21
N LYS A 138 15.35 -6.62 0.24
CA LYS A 138 16.61 -7.36 0.30
C LYS A 138 17.67 -6.62 1.11
N PRO A 139 18.73 -7.29 1.60
CA PRO A 139 19.86 -6.63 2.24
C PRO A 139 20.52 -5.62 1.29
N ARG A 140 20.68 -4.36 1.75
CA ARG A 140 21.41 -3.31 1.07
C ARG A 140 22.39 -2.65 2.04
N ALA A 141 23.49 -2.12 1.54
CA ALA A 141 24.41 -1.31 2.30
C ALA A 141 23.74 0.03 2.63
N VAL A 142 23.58 0.32 3.91
CA VAL A 142 23.04 1.60 4.40
C VAL A 142 23.94 2.16 5.50
N VAL A 143 23.94 3.48 5.66
CA VAL A 143 24.64 4.11 6.75
C VAL A 143 23.74 4.17 7.98
N ARG A 144 24.20 3.61 9.10
CA ARG A 144 23.53 3.68 10.40
C ARG A 144 24.55 4.03 11.47
N ASP A 145 24.28 5.08 12.23
CA ASP A 145 25.16 5.55 13.30
C ASP A 145 26.61 5.82 12.86
N GLY A 146 26.77 6.28 11.59
CA GLY A 146 28.05 6.56 10.96
C GLY A 146 28.76 5.36 10.32
N GLU A 147 28.21 4.15 10.45
CA GLU A 147 28.79 2.93 9.89
C GLU A 147 27.96 2.40 8.71
N VAL A 148 28.65 1.74 7.77
CA VAL A 148 28.02 1.04 6.65
C VAL A 148 27.62 -0.36 7.11
N VAL A 149 26.33 -0.63 7.15
CA VAL A 149 25.79 -1.93 7.60
C VAL A 149 24.82 -2.51 6.56
N ALA A 150 24.72 -3.83 6.52
CA ALA A 150 23.71 -4.51 5.72
C ALA A 150 22.36 -4.51 6.44
N ARG A 151 21.35 -3.90 5.83
CA ARG A 151 19.97 -3.89 6.36
C ARG A 151 18.97 -4.28 5.28
N PRO A 152 17.90 -5.04 5.65
CA PRO A 152 16.78 -5.25 4.74
C PRO A 152 16.14 -3.91 4.39
N THR A 153 16.13 -3.60 3.10
CA THR A 153 15.66 -2.31 2.57
C THR A 153 14.84 -2.57 1.32
N MET A 154 13.74 -1.83 1.15
CA MET A 154 12.95 -1.79 -0.07
C MET A 154 12.76 -0.34 -0.54
N THR A 155 12.59 -0.15 -1.84
CA THR A 155 12.20 1.13 -2.41
C THR A 155 10.68 1.27 -2.36
N LEU A 156 10.19 2.44 -1.94
CA LEU A 156 8.80 2.85 -2.06
C LEU A 156 8.71 3.96 -3.09
N THR A 157 7.78 3.85 -4.03
CA THR A 157 7.53 4.85 -5.07
C THR A 157 6.04 5.22 -5.04
N CYS A 158 5.72 6.50 -5.05
CA CYS A 158 4.35 6.99 -5.14
C CYS A 158 4.16 7.76 -6.45
N ALA A 159 3.20 7.34 -7.26
CA ALA A 159 2.65 8.18 -8.33
C ALA A 159 1.34 8.79 -7.85
N PHE A 160 1.11 10.06 -8.16
CA PHE A 160 -0.08 10.79 -7.70
C PHE A 160 -0.56 11.83 -8.72
N ASP A 161 -1.83 12.21 -8.63
CA ASP A 161 -2.43 13.26 -9.44
C ASP A 161 -2.01 14.64 -8.89
N HIS A 162 -1.19 15.36 -9.66
CA HIS A 162 -0.63 16.65 -9.25
C HIS A 162 -1.67 17.79 -9.19
N ARG A 163 -2.91 17.52 -9.57
CA ARG A 163 -4.03 18.44 -9.34
C ARG A 163 -4.58 18.35 -7.91
N ILE A 164 -4.35 17.21 -7.22
CA ILE A 164 -4.87 16.90 -5.88
C ILE A 164 -3.80 17.09 -4.82
N ALA A 165 -2.58 16.63 -5.08
CA ALA A 165 -1.45 16.69 -4.16
C ALA A 165 -0.21 17.27 -4.84
N ASP A 166 0.77 17.65 -4.04
CA ASP A 166 2.06 18.18 -4.51
C ASP A 166 3.25 17.37 -3.97
N GLY A 167 4.45 17.76 -4.38
CA GLY A 167 5.68 17.09 -3.97
C GLY A 167 5.94 17.17 -2.46
N ALA A 168 5.48 18.23 -1.78
CA ALA A 168 5.66 18.39 -0.34
C ALA A 168 4.73 17.42 0.42
N GLY A 169 3.46 17.31 0.00
CA GLY A 169 2.51 16.34 0.52
C GLY A 169 3.00 14.91 0.30
N ALA A 170 3.49 14.60 -0.92
CA ALA A 170 4.03 13.26 -1.23
C ALA A 170 5.26 12.92 -0.38
N ALA A 171 6.15 13.87 -0.14
CA ALA A 171 7.32 13.68 0.72
C ALA A 171 6.91 13.45 2.19
N ALA A 172 5.91 14.18 2.69
CA ALA A 172 5.37 13.99 4.04
C ALA A 172 4.72 12.61 4.20
N PHE A 173 3.84 12.22 3.28
CA PHE A 173 3.18 10.91 3.24
C PHE A 173 4.19 9.75 3.23
N LEU A 174 5.15 9.76 2.29
CA LEU A 174 6.17 8.72 2.21
C LEU A 174 7.12 8.75 3.41
N GLY A 175 7.40 9.94 3.95
CA GLY A 175 8.22 10.11 5.16
C GLY A 175 7.57 9.47 6.38
N GLU A 176 6.27 9.67 6.58
CA GLU A 176 5.52 9.04 7.66
C GLU A 176 5.43 7.53 7.47
N LEU A 177 5.04 7.06 6.27
CA LEU A 177 4.99 5.62 5.99
C LEU A 177 6.34 4.94 6.24
N ARG A 178 7.44 5.58 5.84
CA ARG A 178 8.79 5.10 6.15
C ARG A 178 9.03 5.02 7.66
N ALA A 179 8.69 6.07 8.42
CA ALA A 179 8.87 6.09 9.86
C ALA A 179 8.10 4.96 10.55
N LEU A 180 6.84 4.73 10.13
CA LEU A 180 6.01 3.63 10.62
C LEU A 180 6.61 2.24 10.27
N ILE A 181 7.21 2.08 9.09
CA ILE A 181 7.87 0.82 8.70
C ILE A 181 9.15 0.57 9.49
N GLU A 182 9.94 1.62 9.75
CA GLU A 182 11.19 1.54 10.51
C GLU A 182 10.95 1.35 12.01
N ALA A 183 9.86 1.92 12.56
CA ALA A 183 9.45 1.85 13.96
C ALA A 183 7.94 1.53 14.07
N PRO A 184 7.52 0.27 13.81
CA PRO A 184 6.10 -0.10 13.76
C PRO A 184 5.33 0.10 15.08
N GLU A 185 6.05 0.23 16.20
CA GLU A 185 5.48 0.59 17.49
C GLU A 185 4.81 1.97 17.51
N LEU A 186 5.20 2.88 16.62
CA LEU A 186 4.55 4.19 16.45
C LEU A 186 3.08 4.06 16.04
N ALA A 187 2.73 2.97 15.34
CA ALA A 187 1.35 2.69 14.94
C ALA A 187 0.40 2.49 16.14
N LEU A 188 0.93 2.24 17.33
CA LEU A 188 0.13 2.13 18.56
C LEU A 188 -0.43 3.48 19.03
N LEU A 189 0.09 4.60 18.51
CA LEU A 189 -0.45 5.93 18.81
C LEU A 189 -1.79 6.16 18.10
N ASP A 190 -2.06 5.40 17.03
CA ASP A 190 -3.22 5.55 16.14
C ASP A 190 -4.08 4.27 16.07
N ALA A 191 -3.82 3.31 16.98
CA ALA A 191 -4.53 2.04 17.05
C ALA A 191 -5.84 2.12 17.83
#